data_26821c37e5a9044020699cd22980ce44
#
_entry.id   26821c37e5a9044020699cd22980ce44
#
_cell.length_a   1.000
_cell.length_b   1.000
_cell.length_c   1.000
_cell.angle_alpha   90.00
_cell.angle_beta   90.00
_cell.angle_gamma   90.00
#
_symmetry.space_group_name_H-M   'P 1'
#
loop_
_entity.id
_entity.type
_entity.pdbx_description
1 polymer ?
#
loop_
_entity_poly.entity_id
_entity_poly.type
_entity_poly.pdbx_seq_one_letter_code
_entity_poly.pdbx_strand_id
1 'polypeptide(L)'
;MKKYLRSCIIWLLTIMLFISNSTAALADQPPFDIQAKSAILMDYETGTILYEKNPHEKLPIASLTKIMTILLALEAIDEGQLKLDDTVTISEYASSMGGSQVFLHEGETLTVDSLMKAIVVASGNDASVAIAEKLAGTHEVFVSKMNERAKELGMTNTNFVNATGLPADNHYSTAYDVALMSKELLKHPLFFKWSTIWVDTLEESRNKTELANTNRLVRFYEGSDGIKTGSTQEAGYCLSATAKRGNMRLLAVVLGAPTTKVRFSESSKLLDYGFANYEIVQVLKKDQVVESDIFVSGGKEELINGVASQDVNFLIKAGESKEYEKEILLEEKLKAPIEQGQKIGTINIKQGEKVIQTLDIVSDREIKKANVFDYFKKIFNNWVRK
;
A
#
# COMPACT_ATOMS: atom_id res chain seq x y z
N MET A 1 36.66 -39.20 -26.18
CA MET A 1 36.77 -37.73 -26.33
C MET A 1 35.59 -37.10 -27.10
N LYS A 2 35.19 -37.59 -28.29
CA LYS A 2 34.10 -36.98 -29.08
C LYS A 2 32.69 -37.00 -28.44
N LYS A 3 32.37 -37.95 -27.53
CA LYS A 3 31.08 -38.05 -26.84
C LYS A 3 30.92 -36.96 -25.73
N TYR A 4 31.99 -36.69 -24.99
CA TYR A 4 31.97 -35.66 -23.94
C TYR A 4 31.92 -34.21 -24.50
N LEU A 5 32.55 -34.00 -25.66
CA LEU A 5 32.53 -32.71 -26.32
C LEU A 5 31.11 -32.35 -26.82
N ARG A 6 30.32 -33.31 -27.31
CA ARG A 6 28.92 -33.10 -27.69
C ARG A 6 28.01 -32.84 -26.50
N SER A 7 28.22 -33.50 -25.37
CA SER A 7 27.46 -33.21 -24.12
C SER A 7 27.74 -31.80 -23.57
N CYS A 8 28.99 -31.36 -23.56
CA CYS A 8 29.34 -30.00 -23.11
C CYS A 8 28.79 -28.92 -24.01
N ILE A 9 28.71 -29.11 -25.32
CA ILE A 9 28.13 -28.16 -26.26
C ILE A 9 26.60 -28.05 -26.07
N ILE A 10 25.91 -29.17 -25.79
CA ILE A 10 24.48 -29.18 -25.53
C ILE A 10 24.18 -28.48 -24.18
N TRP A 11 25.01 -28.67 -23.15
CA TRP A 11 24.87 -27.96 -21.87
C TRP A 11 25.16 -26.47 -21.98
N LEU A 12 26.11 -26.04 -22.80
CA LEU A 12 26.39 -24.62 -23.09
C LEU A 12 25.26 -23.96 -23.90
N LEU A 13 24.63 -24.66 -24.83
CA LEU A 13 23.49 -24.17 -25.59
C LEU A 13 22.22 -24.09 -24.73
N THR A 14 22.01 -24.98 -23.76
CA THR A 14 20.89 -24.88 -22.83
C THR A 14 21.07 -23.75 -21.80
N ILE A 15 22.30 -23.44 -21.38
CA ILE A 15 22.57 -22.27 -20.49
C ILE A 15 22.39 -20.95 -21.25
N MET A 16 22.69 -20.91 -22.55
CA MET A 16 22.49 -19.70 -23.37
C MET A 16 21.03 -19.40 -23.70
N LEU A 17 20.11 -20.37 -23.59
CA LEU A 17 18.67 -20.17 -23.81
C LEU A 17 17.91 -19.70 -22.56
N PHE A 18 18.55 -19.64 -21.38
CA PHE A 18 18.00 -19.13 -20.15
C PHE A 18 18.44 -17.71 -19.77
N ILE A 19 19.18 -17.03 -20.65
CA ILE A 19 19.29 -15.58 -20.59
C ILE A 19 17.98 -15.04 -21.20
N SER A 20 16.90 -15.18 -20.45
CA SER A 20 15.68 -14.44 -20.67
C SER A 20 16.10 -12.96 -20.69
N ASN A 21 16.04 -12.33 -21.85
CA ASN A 21 16.03 -10.90 -21.98
C ASN A 21 14.84 -10.37 -21.18
N SER A 22 15.02 -10.19 -19.88
CA SER A 22 14.27 -9.20 -19.15
C SER A 22 14.67 -7.84 -19.74
N THR A 23 14.15 -7.52 -20.92
CA THR A 23 14.01 -6.14 -21.30
C THR A 23 13.07 -5.55 -20.25
N ALA A 24 13.63 -5.07 -19.14
CA ALA A 24 12.98 -4.04 -18.38
C ALA A 24 12.61 -3.00 -19.45
N ALA A 25 11.33 -2.87 -19.75
CA ALA A 25 10.85 -1.78 -20.56
C ALA A 25 11.33 -0.54 -19.81
N LEU A 26 12.36 0.12 -20.35
CA LEU A 26 12.80 1.43 -19.88
C LEU A 26 11.53 2.27 -20.01
N ALA A 27 10.90 2.58 -18.88
CA ALA A 27 9.84 3.57 -18.84
C ALA A 27 10.45 4.79 -19.51
N ASP A 28 9.79 5.30 -20.58
CA ASP A 28 10.21 6.50 -21.27
C ASP A 28 10.40 7.57 -20.20
N GLN A 29 11.67 7.93 -19.93
CA GLN A 29 11.95 8.91 -18.88
C GLN A 29 11.20 10.18 -19.23
N PRO A 30 10.42 10.77 -18.32
CA PRO A 30 9.68 11.98 -18.63
C PRO A 30 10.65 13.08 -19.08
N PRO A 31 10.20 13.98 -19.96
CA PRO A 31 11.04 15.01 -20.58
C PRO A 31 11.43 16.14 -19.60
N PHE A 32 11.53 15.84 -18.30
CA PHE A 32 11.89 16.79 -17.27
C PHE A 32 12.77 16.15 -16.19
N ASP A 33 13.58 16.96 -15.54
CA ASP A 33 14.33 16.57 -14.36
C ASP A 33 13.73 17.17 -13.08
N ILE A 34 13.99 16.52 -11.97
CA ILE A 34 13.60 16.91 -10.61
C ILE A 34 14.80 17.53 -9.90
N GLN A 35 14.63 18.71 -9.29
CA GLN A 35 15.73 19.41 -8.60
C GLN A 35 16.10 18.77 -7.25
N ALA A 36 15.29 17.86 -6.71
CA ALA A 36 15.61 17.10 -5.51
C ALA A 36 16.78 16.12 -5.76
N LYS A 37 17.46 15.67 -4.68
CA LYS A 37 18.54 14.68 -4.75
C LYS A 37 18.02 13.32 -5.21
N SER A 38 16.90 12.90 -4.67
CA SER A 38 16.27 11.62 -4.98
C SER A 38 14.75 11.79 -5.09
N ALA A 39 14.12 11.06 -6.02
CA ALA A 39 12.69 11.08 -6.18
C ALA A 39 12.17 9.76 -6.79
N ILE A 40 10.91 9.43 -6.51
CA ILE A 40 10.19 8.32 -7.11
C ILE A 40 8.71 8.68 -7.27
N LEU A 41 8.11 8.24 -8.38
CA LEU A 41 6.66 8.21 -8.59
C LEU A 41 6.24 6.76 -8.82
N MET A 42 5.27 6.30 -8.04
CA MET A 42 4.77 4.94 -8.07
C MET A 42 3.24 4.94 -8.20
N ASP A 43 2.71 4.06 -9.02
CA ASP A 43 1.31 3.69 -8.96
C ASP A 43 1.07 2.83 -7.71
N TYR A 44 0.11 3.25 -6.88
CA TYR A 44 -0.18 2.59 -5.61
C TYR A 44 -0.68 1.16 -5.78
N GLU A 45 -1.58 0.94 -6.73
CA GLU A 45 -2.25 -0.36 -6.90
C GLU A 45 -1.26 -1.42 -7.39
N THR A 46 -0.60 -1.16 -8.49
CA THR A 46 0.30 -2.12 -9.14
C THR A 46 1.72 -2.12 -8.54
N GLY A 47 2.13 -1.04 -7.88
CA GLY A 47 3.51 -0.83 -7.45
C GLY A 47 4.46 -0.47 -8.59
N THR A 48 3.94 -0.20 -9.77
CA THR A 48 4.75 0.15 -10.94
C THR A 48 5.41 1.52 -10.73
N ILE A 49 6.71 1.59 -11.00
CA ILE A 49 7.47 2.84 -10.94
C ILE A 49 7.28 3.59 -12.27
N LEU A 50 6.78 4.82 -12.19
CA LEU A 50 6.49 5.68 -13.34
C LEU A 50 7.58 6.72 -13.58
N TYR A 51 8.33 7.06 -12.52
CA TYR A 51 9.49 7.94 -12.55
C TYR A 51 10.44 7.58 -11.42
N GLU A 52 11.72 7.68 -11.67
CA GLU A 52 12.75 7.56 -10.64
C GLU A 52 13.96 8.44 -10.92
N LYS A 53 14.55 8.96 -9.84
CA LYS A 53 15.83 9.64 -9.82
C LYS A 53 16.58 9.23 -8.56
N ASN A 54 17.72 8.56 -8.70
CA ASN A 54 18.53 8.07 -7.58
C ASN A 54 17.70 7.37 -6.48
N PRO A 55 16.76 6.44 -6.83
CA PRO A 55 15.73 5.95 -5.90
C PRO A 55 16.31 5.18 -4.71
N HIS A 56 17.53 4.67 -4.81
CA HIS A 56 18.22 3.87 -3.79
C HIS A 56 19.35 4.62 -3.08
N GLU A 57 19.49 5.93 -3.32
CA GLU A 57 20.46 6.76 -2.60
C GLU A 57 20.07 6.89 -1.12
N LYS A 58 20.97 6.51 -0.22
CA LYS A 58 20.78 6.62 1.23
C LYS A 58 20.88 8.08 1.66
N LEU A 59 19.77 8.63 2.14
CA LEU A 59 19.67 10.02 2.55
C LEU A 59 19.00 10.13 3.92
N PRO A 60 19.32 11.18 4.70
CA PRO A 60 18.52 11.55 5.86
C PRO A 60 17.09 11.89 5.39
N ILE A 61 16.09 11.37 6.07
CA ILE A 61 14.68 11.51 5.68
C ILE A 61 13.86 12.40 6.61
N ALA A 62 14.49 12.92 7.65
CA ALA A 62 13.84 13.74 8.67
C ALA A 62 12.52 13.12 9.16
N SER A 63 11.46 13.90 9.34
CA SER A 63 10.16 13.44 9.86
C SER A 63 9.39 12.49 8.93
N LEU A 64 9.90 12.11 7.75
CA LEU A 64 9.33 10.96 7.02
C LEU A 64 9.50 9.65 7.80
N THR A 65 10.43 9.59 8.74
CA THR A 65 10.57 8.51 9.74
C THR A 65 9.25 8.20 10.44
N LYS A 66 8.43 9.22 10.71
CA LYS A 66 7.15 9.07 11.39
C LYS A 66 6.11 8.28 10.58
N ILE A 67 6.34 8.07 9.28
CA ILE A 67 5.52 7.16 8.47
C ILE A 67 5.57 5.76 9.08
N MET A 68 6.75 5.27 9.48
CA MET A 68 6.91 3.99 10.16
C MET A 68 6.30 4.02 11.57
N THR A 69 6.45 5.11 12.30
CA THR A 69 5.83 5.26 13.64
C THR A 69 4.30 5.20 13.56
N ILE A 70 3.71 5.88 12.58
CA ILE A 70 2.26 5.87 12.32
C ILE A 70 1.82 4.48 11.88
N LEU A 71 2.58 3.83 10.98
CA LEU A 71 2.27 2.49 10.49
C LEU A 71 2.19 1.47 11.63
N LEU A 72 3.20 1.39 12.46
CA LEU A 72 3.21 0.47 13.62
C LEU A 72 2.08 0.75 14.61
N ALA A 73 1.70 2.01 14.80
CA ALA A 73 0.55 2.36 15.63
C ALA A 73 -0.77 1.90 15.01
N LEU A 74 -0.94 2.03 13.70
CA LEU A 74 -2.14 1.58 13.00
C LEU A 74 -2.23 0.05 12.96
N GLU A 75 -1.13 -0.65 12.72
CA GLU A 75 -1.06 -2.10 12.79
C GLU A 75 -1.48 -2.61 14.19
N ALA A 76 -0.97 -1.99 15.26
CA ALA A 76 -1.37 -2.32 16.63
C ALA A 76 -2.86 -2.04 16.91
N ILE A 77 -3.45 -1.01 16.28
CA ILE A 77 -4.88 -0.73 16.38
C ILE A 77 -5.69 -1.80 15.64
N ASP A 78 -5.30 -2.17 14.43
CA ASP A 78 -5.99 -3.20 13.62
C ASP A 78 -5.93 -4.58 14.28
N GLU A 79 -4.84 -4.88 14.99
CA GLU A 79 -4.65 -6.11 15.78
C GLU A 79 -5.37 -6.06 17.15
N GLY A 80 -5.96 -4.94 17.53
CA GLY A 80 -6.67 -4.75 18.81
C GLY A 80 -5.75 -4.63 20.03
N GLN A 81 -4.44 -4.45 19.80
CA GLN A 81 -3.44 -4.22 20.86
C GLN A 81 -3.47 -2.79 21.41
N LEU A 82 -3.94 -1.84 20.61
CA LEU A 82 -4.08 -0.43 20.93
C LEU A 82 -5.47 0.05 20.50
N LYS A 83 -6.09 0.94 21.29
CA LYS A 83 -7.36 1.55 20.96
C LYS A 83 -7.24 3.07 20.88
N LEU A 84 -8.08 3.71 20.10
CA LEU A 84 -8.08 5.17 19.94
C LEU A 84 -8.38 5.92 21.23
N ASP A 85 -9.18 5.34 22.10
CA ASP A 85 -9.58 5.89 23.40
C ASP A 85 -8.64 5.49 24.54
N ASP A 86 -7.63 4.64 24.29
CA ASP A 86 -6.59 4.37 25.28
C ASP A 86 -5.85 5.66 25.64
N THR A 87 -5.57 5.84 26.92
CA THR A 87 -4.81 6.98 27.42
C THR A 87 -3.32 6.71 27.45
N VAL A 88 -2.55 7.73 27.18
CA VAL A 88 -1.08 7.74 27.21
C VAL A 88 -0.62 8.86 28.13
N THR A 89 0.14 8.52 29.16
CA THR A 89 0.79 9.50 30.03
C THR A 89 2.11 9.91 29.40
N ILE A 90 2.33 11.20 29.24
CA ILE A 90 3.53 11.77 28.62
C ILE A 90 4.71 11.64 29.58
N SER A 91 5.78 10.98 29.16
CA SER A 91 7.02 10.83 29.91
C SER A 91 7.85 12.12 29.91
N GLU A 92 8.80 12.22 30.84
CA GLU A 92 9.83 13.27 30.82
C GLU A 92 10.58 13.26 29.47
N TYR A 93 10.93 12.07 28.95
CA TYR A 93 11.65 11.95 27.69
C TYR A 93 10.80 12.44 26.50
N ALA A 94 9.53 12.05 26.42
CA ALA A 94 8.64 12.52 25.37
C ALA A 94 8.46 14.05 25.42
N SER A 95 8.24 14.63 26.61
CA SER A 95 8.06 16.08 26.78
C SER A 95 9.30 16.90 26.49
N SER A 96 10.50 16.30 26.62
CA SER A 96 11.80 16.95 26.35
C SER A 96 12.16 17.04 24.86
N MET A 97 11.35 16.43 23.97
CA MET A 97 11.66 16.41 22.54
C MET A 97 11.70 17.80 21.92
N GLY A 98 12.78 18.06 21.17
CA GLY A 98 12.95 19.28 20.38
C GLY A 98 12.37 19.16 18.95
N GLY A 99 12.57 20.20 18.16
CA GLY A 99 12.13 20.29 16.78
C GLY A 99 10.61 20.54 16.64
N SER A 100 9.93 19.86 15.72
CA SER A 100 8.47 19.96 15.60
C SER A 100 7.81 19.28 16.80
N GLN A 101 7.01 20.02 17.57
CA GLN A 101 6.35 19.51 18.77
C GLN A 101 4.99 20.18 18.96
N VAL A 102 4.11 19.56 19.73
CA VAL A 102 2.81 20.10 20.11
C VAL A 102 2.79 20.54 21.57
N PHE A 103 3.99 20.61 22.18
CA PHE A 103 4.25 21.14 23.52
C PHE A 103 3.52 20.35 24.63
N LEU A 104 3.65 19.02 24.59
CA LEU A 104 3.15 18.14 25.63
C LEU A 104 3.98 18.29 26.91
N HIS A 105 3.31 18.22 28.07
CA HIS A 105 3.96 18.31 29.36
C HIS A 105 4.10 16.94 30.00
N GLU A 106 5.17 16.74 30.76
CA GLU A 106 5.36 15.56 31.61
C GLU A 106 4.15 15.32 32.53
N GLY A 107 3.73 14.07 32.66
CA GLY A 107 2.56 13.64 33.41
C GLY A 107 1.20 14.00 32.79
N GLU A 108 1.18 14.73 31.72
CA GLU A 108 -0.05 15.00 30.95
C GLU A 108 -0.57 13.71 30.32
N THR A 109 -1.88 13.60 30.19
CA THR A 109 -2.51 12.38 29.64
C THR A 109 -3.39 12.74 28.45
N LEU A 110 -3.13 12.12 27.31
CA LEU A 110 -3.92 12.29 26.09
C LEU A 110 -4.37 10.92 25.54
N THR A 111 -5.42 10.93 24.74
CA THR A 111 -5.83 9.73 24.00
C THR A 111 -4.87 9.40 22.86
N VAL A 112 -4.82 8.14 22.47
CA VAL A 112 -4.09 7.70 21.27
C VAL A 112 -4.58 8.48 20.02
N ASP A 113 -5.89 8.71 19.89
CA ASP A 113 -6.45 9.49 18.80
C ASP A 113 -5.86 10.90 18.71
N SER A 114 -5.79 11.60 19.84
CA SER A 114 -5.20 12.94 19.92
C SER A 114 -3.70 12.93 19.60
N LEU A 115 -2.96 11.94 20.09
CA LEU A 115 -1.53 11.82 19.77
C LEU A 115 -1.30 11.50 18.31
N MET A 116 -2.07 10.58 17.71
CA MET A 116 -2.00 10.28 16.27
C MET A 116 -2.32 11.51 15.42
N LYS A 117 -3.34 12.29 15.79
CA LYS A 117 -3.64 13.57 15.15
C LYS A 117 -2.45 14.53 15.23
N ALA A 118 -1.81 14.66 16.39
CA ALA A 118 -0.63 15.52 16.59
C ALA A 118 0.56 15.07 15.70
N ILE A 119 0.80 13.77 15.56
CA ILE A 119 1.87 13.22 14.72
C ILE A 119 1.60 13.47 13.23
N VAL A 120 0.40 13.15 12.78
CA VAL A 120 0.06 13.20 11.35
C VAL A 120 -0.04 14.64 10.86
N VAL A 121 -0.76 15.51 11.59
CA VAL A 121 -1.05 16.89 11.19
C VAL A 121 0.16 17.80 11.42
N ALA A 122 0.61 17.90 12.68
CA ALA A 122 1.64 18.86 13.09
C ALA A 122 3.05 18.27 13.17
N SER A 123 3.20 16.95 12.93
CA SER A 123 4.51 16.29 12.98
C SER A 123 5.15 16.28 14.39
N GLY A 124 4.36 16.22 15.47
CA GLY A 124 4.84 16.27 16.86
C GLY A 124 5.87 15.19 17.18
N ASN A 125 7.06 15.59 17.59
CA ASN A 125 8.11 14.66 18.04
C ASN A 125 7.77 14.09 19.43
N ASP A 126 7.28 14.94 20.33
CA ASP A 126 6.78 14.61 21.65
C ASP A 126 5.66 13.54 21.58
N ALA A 127 4.66 13.76 20.72
CA ALA A 127 3.60 12.79 20.48
C ALA A 127 4.12 11.48 19.87
N SER A 128 5.13 11.55 18.97
CA SER A 128 5.73 10.37 18.33
C SER A 128 6.45 9.48 19.35
N VAL A 129 7.20 10.09 20.26
CA VAL A 129 7.88 9.36 21.34
C VAL A 129 6.87 8.77 22.32
N ALA A 130 5.83 9.51 22.70
CA ALA A 130 4.77 9.03 23.57
C ALA A 130 4.05 7.78 23.01
N ILE A 131 3.73 7.77 21.72
CA ILE A 131 3.17 6.58 21.04
C ILE A 131 4.18 5.44 20.98
N ALA A 132 5.46 5.72 20.71
CA ALA A 132 6.51 4.71 20.68
C ALA A 132 6.67 4.00 22.04
N GLU A 133 6.71 4.77 23.12
CA GLU A 133 6.78 4.24 24.50
C GLU A 133 5.51 3.45 24.87
N LYS A 134 4.33 3.92 24.50
CA LYS A 134 3.06 3.22 24.72
C LYS A 134 3.05 1.84 24.07
N LEU A 135 3.57 1.73 22.84
CA LEU A 135 3.55 0.49 22.04
C LEU A 135 4.64 -0.51 22.44
N ALA A 136 5.77 -0.03 22.93
CA ALA A 136 6.95 -0.88 23.14
C ALA A 136 7.54 -0.81 24.55
N GLY A 137 6.99 0.01 25.43
CA GLY A 137 7.50 0.23 26.79
C GLY A 137 8.70 1.18 26.83
N THR A 138 9.63 1.09 25.86
CA THR A 138 10.75 2.03 25.71
C THR A 138 10.94 2.44 24.25
N HIS A 139 11.58 3.59 24.08
CA HIS A 139 11.91 4.13 22.74
C HIS A 139 12.85 3.18 21.98
N GLU A 140 13.84 2.56 22.63
CA GLU A 140 14.81 1.66 22.01
C GLU A 140 14.15 0.38 21.48
N VAL A 141 13.23 -0.20 22.24
CA VAL A 141 12.46 -1.38 21.80
C VAL A 141 11.58 -1.02 20.62
N PHE A 142 10.99 0.18 20.61
CA PHE A 142 10.21 0.65 19.47
C PHE A 142 11.07 0.81 18.21
N VAL A 143 12.28 1.37 18.31
CA VAL A 143 13.22 1.49 17.20
C VAL A 143 13.61 0.12 16.64
N SER A 144 13.77 -0.89 17.50
CA SER A 144 14.01 -2.27 17.05
C SER A 144 12.83 -2.79 16.21
N LYS A 145 11.59 -2.57 16.66
CA LYS A 145 10.38 -2.91 15.88
C LYS A 145 10.31 -2.17 14.56
N MET A 146 10.67 -0.88 14.51
CA MET A 146 10.74 -0.13 13.25
C MET A 146 11.69 -0.78 12.25
N ASN A 147 12.88 -1.21 12.69
CA ASN A 147 13.87 -1.85 11.82
C ASN A 147 13.47 -3.28 11.42
N GLU A 148 12.80 -4.03 12.30
CA GLU A 148 12.22 -5.34 11.97
C GLU A 148 11.16 -5.18 10.88
N ARG A 149 10.23 -4.25 11.08
CA ARG A 149 9.17 -3.99 10.10
C ARG A 149 9.72 -3.49 8.76
N ALA A 150 10.75 -2.65 8.78
CA ALA A 150 11.45 -2.24 7.57
C ALA A 150 12.00 -3.43 6.78
N LYS A 151 12.61 -4.41 7.44
CA LYS A 151 13.09 -5.65 6.79
C LYS A 151 11.95 -6.46 6.18
N GLU A 152 10.83 -6.61 6.88
CA GLU A 152 9.64 -7.32 6.40
C GLU A 152 9.05 -6.66 5.14
N LEU A 153 9.08 -5.33 5.08
CA LEU A 153 8.64 -4.56 3.93
C LEU A 153 9.66 -4.55 2.77
N GLY A 154 10.83 -5.17 2.93
CA GLY A 154 11.88 -5.17 1.92
C GLY A 154 12.67 -3.85 1.82
N MET A 155 12.63 -3.01 2.85
CA MET A 155 13.35 -1.73 2.92
C MET A 155 14.84 -1.97 3.24
N THR A 156 15.57 -2.54 2.30
CA THR A 156 16.94 -3.03 2.51
C THR A 156 17.99 -1.93 2.68
N ASN A 157 17.65 -0.69 2.34
CA ASN A 157 18.52 0.46 2.45
C ASN A 157 18.03 1.47 3.49
N THR A 158 17.38 1.00 4.56
CA THR A 158 16.84 1.81 5.64
C THR A 158 17.41 1.39 6.98
N ASN A 159 17.70 2.37 7.82
CA ASN A 159 18.03 2.17 9.22
C ASN A 159 17.43 3.29 10.08
N PHE A 160 16.56 2.93 11.00
CA PHE A 160 15.98 3.85 11.95
C PHE A 160 16.80 3.83 13.26
N VAL A 161 17.02 5.02 13.83
CA VAL A 161 17.72 5.22 15.13
C VAL A 161 16.82 5.88 16.14
N ASN A 162 15.74 6.52 15.69
CA ASN A 162 14.72 7.11 16.55
C ASN A 162 13.34 7.11 15.86
N ALA A 163 12.28 7.36 16.61
CA ALA A 163 10.89 7.35 16.16
C ALA A 163 10.46 8.67 15.50
N THR A 164 11.31 9.70 15.43
CA THR A 164 10.95 11.07 15.08
C THR A 164 11.56 11.57 13.78
N GLY A 165 12.74 11.05 13.42
CA GLY A 165 13.57 11.54 12.34
C GLY A 165 14.42 12.76 12.70
N LEU A 166 14.64 13.01 13.99
CA LEU A 166 15.69 13.94 14.41
C LEU A 166 17.07 13.45 13.95
N PRO A 167 18.00 14.34 13.64
CA PRO A 167 19.34 13.97 13.18
C PRO A 167 20.03 13.00 14.14
N ALA A 168 20.54 11.91 13.61
CA ALA A 168 21.33 10.92 14.34
C ALA A 168 22.22 10.17 13.35
N ASP A 169 23.42 9.79 13.79
CA ASP A 169 24.34 8.99 12.97
C ASP A 169 23.65 7.68 12.53
N ASN A 170 23.85 7.32 11.27
CA ASN A 170 23.26 6.12 10.67
C ASN A 170 21.72 6.10 10.59
N HIS A 171 21.03 7.25 10.72
CA HIS A 171 19.60 7.36 10.47
C HIS A 171 19.34 7.75 9.02
N TYR A 172 18.96 6.81 8.18
CA TYR A 172 18.77 7.03 6.74
C TYR A 172 17.68 6.12 6.16
N SER A 173 17.22 6.50 4.98
CA SER A 173 16.40 5.68 4.10
C SER A 173 16.64 6.09 2.63
N THR A 174 15.84 5.57 1.71
CA THR A 174 15.86 5.89 0.28
C THR A 174 14.47 6.30 -0.20
N ALA A 175 14.36 6.94 -1.37
CA ALA A 175 13.04 7.28 -1.91
C ALA A 175 12.21 6.02 -2.20
N TYR A 176 12.86 4.94 -2.65
CA TYR A 176 12.21 3.65 -2.88
C TYR A 176 11.68 3.04 -1.57
N ASP A 177 12.51 2.97 -0.53
CA ASP A 177 12.11 2.38 0.75
C ASP A 177 11.02 3.22 1.44
N VAL A 178 11.10 4.56 1.35
CA VAL A 178 10.02 5.45 1.81
C VAL A 178 8.71 5.19 1.04
N ALA A 179 8.79 4.93 -0.27
CA ALA A 179 7.60 4.57 -1.05
C ALA A 179 7.00 3.23 -0.58
N LEU A 180 7.82 2.23 -0.24
CA LEU A 180 7.33 0.95 0.29
C LEU A 180 6.56 1.12 1.59
N MET A 181 7.13 1.80 2.61
CA MET A 181 6.42 2.02 3.88
C MET A 181 5.21 2.94 3.71
N SER A 182 5.25 3.89 2.78
CA SER A 182 4.11 4.75 2.46
C SER A 182 2.98 3.97 1.80
N LYS A 183 3.31 3.05 0.88
CA LYS A 183 2.33 2.15 0.25
C LYS A 183 1.65 1.27 1.29
N GLU A 184 2.41 0.72 2.24
CA GLU A 184 1.86 -0.08 3.33
C GLU A 184 0.93 0.74 4.22
N LEU A 185 1.36 1.94 4.65
CA LEU A 185 0.55 2.85 5.46
C LEU A 185 -0.82 3.14 4.83
N LEU A 186 -0.87 3.31 3.52
CA LEU A 186 -2.12 3.62 2.80
C LEU A 186 -3.14 2.47 2.75
N LYS A 187 -2.76 1.26 3.17
CA LYS A 187 -3.70 0.14 3.36
C LYS A 187 -4.60 0.31 4.57
N HIS A 188 -4.25 1.22 5.51
CA HIS A 188 -5.01 1.49 6.72
C HIS A 188 -5.97 2.68 6.54
N PRO A 189 -7.28 2.46 6.34
CA PRO A 189 -8.24 3.55 6.08
C PRO A 189 -8.30 4.58 7.20
N LEU A 190 -8.00 4.15 8.43
CA LEU A 190 -8.00 5.03 9.60
C LEU A 190 -6.97 6.17 9.50
N PHE A 191 -5.88 5.98 8.72
CA PHE A 191 -4.89 7.04 8.46
C PHE A 191 -5.53 8.31 7.91
N PHE A 192 -6.50 8.16 7.01
CA PHE A 192 -7.14 9.30 6.35
C PHE A 192 -8.03 10.14 7.28
N LYS A 193 -8.37 9.62 8.47
CA LYS A 193 -9.06 10.39 9.51
C LYS A 193 -8.27 11.63 9.90
N TRP A 194 -6.94 11.54 9.97
CA TRP A 194 -6.07 12.64 10.40
C TRP A 194 -5.35 13.32 9.23
N SER A 195 -4.92 12.57 8.21
CA SER A 195 -4.07 13.10 7.13
C SER A 195 -4.76 14.17 6.29
N THR A 196 -6.08 14.15 6.20
CA THR A 196 -6.91 15.12 5.47
C THR A 196 -7.26 16.38 6.26
N ILE A 197 -6.97 16.41 7.56
CA ILE A 197 -7.19 17.60 8.39
C ILE A 197 -6.22 18.70 7.94
N TRP A 198 -6.74 19.91 7.69
CA TRP A 198 -5.92 21.07 7.37
C TRP A 198 -5.52 21.86 8.61
N VAL A 199 -6.48 22.19 9.47
CA VAL A 199 -6.29 22.87 10.77
C VAL A 199 -7.24 22.24 11.77
N ASP A 200 -6.77 22.00 12.99
CA ASP A 200 -7.57 21.51 14.11
C ASP A 200 -6.92 21.94 15.43
N THR A 201 -7.57 21.70 16.55
CA THR A 201 -7.04 21.97 17.88
C THR A 201 -6.84 20.67 18.66
N LEU A 202 -5.76 20.57 19.39
CA LEU A 202 -5.49 19.47 20.32
C LEU A 202 -6.17 19.80 21.66
N GLU A 203 -7.50 19.62 21.72
CA GLU A 203 -8.34 20.03 22.84
C GLU A 203 -7.98 19.37 24.17
N GLU A 204 -7.47 18.14 24.13
CA GLU A 204 -7.07 17.38 25.31
C GLU A 204 -5.76 17.90 25.91
N SER A 205 -4.92 18.61 25.13
CA SER A 205 -3.65 19.11 25.62
C SER A 205 -3.85 20.31 26.55
N ARG A 206 -3.01 20.42 27.55
CA ARG A 206 -3.02 21.52 28.53
C ARG A 206 -3.00 22.90 27.83
N ASN A 207 -2.23 23.01 26.75
CA ASN A 207 -2.07 24.26 25.99
C ASN A 207 -3.15 24.47 24.93
N LYS A 208 -4.02 23.49 24.66
CA LYS A 208 -4.98 23.51 23.54
C LYS A 208 -4.30 23.93 22.24
N THR A 209 -3.22 23.23 21.89
CA THR A 209 -2.35 23.58 20.76
C THR A 209 -3.09 23.51 19.43
N GLU A 210 -3.05 24.58 18.65
CA GLU A 210 -3.53 24.57 17.27
C GLU A 210 -2.60 23.75 16.39
N LEU A 211 -3.17 22.84 15.61
CA LEU A 211 -2.48 21.97 14.67
C LEU A 211 -2.72 22.43 13.25
N ALA A 212 -1.66 22.70 12.50
CA ALA A 212 -1.73 22.98 11.07
C ALA A 212 -1.01 21.91 10.27
N ASN A 213 -1.65 21.40 9.22
CA ASN A 213 -1.06 20.37 8.39
C ASN A 213 0.20 20.88 7.69
N THR A 214 1.31 20.18 7.93
CA THR A 214 2.59 20.51 7.30
C THR A 214 2.62 20.17 5.81
N ASN A 215 1.73 19.30 5.33
CA ASN A 215 1.59 18.96 3.93
C ASN A 215 0.57 19.87 3.22
N ARG A 216 1.07 20.89 2.56
CA ARG A 216 0.22 21.85 1.83
C ARG A 216 -0.56 21.24 0.66
N LEU A 217 -0.12 20.10 0.10
CA LEU A 217 -0.82 19.45 -1.01
C LEU A 217 -2.23 19.01 -0.60
N VAL A 218 -2.44 18.62 0.65
CA VAL A 218 -3.76 18.25 1.17
C VAL A 218 -4.80 19.36 0.96
N ARG A 219 -4.38 20.62 1.00
CA ARG A 219 -5.25 21.78 0.80
C ARG A 219 -5.30 22.26 -0.65
N PHE A 220 -4.17 22.19 -1.37
CA PHE A 220 -3.97 22.94 -2.62
C PHE A 220 -3.75 22.07 -3.85
N TYR A 221 -3.72 20.73 -3.71
CA TYR A 221 -3.56 19.81 -4.83
C TYR A 221 -4.76 18.87 -4.90
N GLU A 222 -5.45 18.84 -6.04
CA GLU A 222 -6.64 18.02 -6.26
C GLU A 222 -6.38 16.53 -6.03
N GLY A 223 -7.18 15.93 -5.16
CA GLY A 223 -7.09 14.50 -4.83
C GLY A 223 -6.02 14.15 -3.79
N SER A 224 -5.20 15.11 -3.32
CA SER A 224 -4.19 14.82 -2.29
C SER A 224 -4.82 14.63 -0.91
N ASP A 225 -4.49 13.51 -0.26
CA ASP A 225 -5.00 13.11 1.04
C ASP A 225 -3.91 12.61 2.02
N GLY A 226 -2.65 12.90 1.72
CA GLY A 226 -1.50 12.54 2.56
C GLY A 226 -0.16 12.85 1.88
N ILE A 227 0.99 12.46 2.45
CA ILE A 227 1.22 11.60 3.61
C ILE A 227 1.97 12.41 4.68
N LYS A 228 3.27 12.73 4.40
CA LYS A 228 4.14 13.31 5.42
C LYS A 228 5.24 14.19 4.82
N THR A 229 5.52 15.32 5.48
CA THR A 229 6.68 16.17 5.22
C THR A 229 7.79 15.88 6.20
N GLY A 230 9.03 16.17 5.80
CA GLY A 230 10.20 16.18 6.66
C GLY A 230 11.15 17.30 6.28
N SER A 231 11.88 17.85 7.24
CA SER A 231 13.00 18.75 6.98
C SER A 231 13.94 18.83 8.16
N THR A 232 15.24 18.80 7.86
CA THR A 232 16.35 19.17 8.73
C THR A 232 17.40 19.85 7.86
N GLN A 233 18.42 20.44 8.47
CA GLN A 233 19.52 21.04 7.71
C GLN A 233 20.21 20.02 6.81
N GLU A 234 20.40 18.79 7.27
CA GLU A 234 21.06 17.71 6.55
C GLU A 234 20.17 17.08 5.46
N ALA A 235 18.91 16.81 5.81
CA ALA A 235 17.96 16.19 4.90
C ALA A 235 17.48 17.13 3.80
N GLY A 236 17.61 18.44 3.96
CA GLY A 236 16.90 19.40 3.13
C GLY A 236 15.39 19.26 3.32
N TYR A 237 14.61 19.41 2.26
CA TYR A 237 13.15 19.32 2.32
C TYR A 237 12.67 18.02 1.66
N CYS A 238 11.97 17.18 2.44
CA CYS A 238 11.47 15.87 2.02
C CYS A 238 9.94 15.84 2.06
N LEU A 239 9.34 15.06 1.16
CA LEU A 239 7.90 14.82 1.11
C LEU A 239 7.62 13.41 0.59
N SER A 240 6.77 12.67 1.29
CA SER A 240 6.00 11.57 0.74
C SER A 240 4.56 12.08 0.57
N ALA A 241 4.08 12.10 -0.66
CA ALA A 241 2.76 12.59 -1.04
C ALA A 241 1.96 11.52 -1.74
N THR A 242 0.64 11.52 -1.54
CA THR A 242 -0.29 10.71 -2.31
C THR A 242 -1.45 11.55 -2.79
N ALA A 243 -1.98 11.19 -3.95
CA ALA A 243 -3.20 11.75 -4.49
C ALA A 243 -4.01 10.66 -5.21
N LYS A 244 -5.35 10.75 -5.13
CA LYS A 244 -6.29 9.84 -5.79
C LYS A 244 -7.20 10.62 -6.72
N ARG A 245 -7.28 10.21 -8.00
CA ARG A 245 -8.25 10.72 -8.97
C ARG A 245 -8.96 9.53 -9.62
N GLY A 246 -10.26 9.45 -9.47
CA GLY A 246 -11.02 8.27 -9.90
C GLY A 246 -10.52 6.98 -9.25
N ASN A 247 -10.15 6.00 -10.07
CA ASN A 247 -9.62 4.70 -9.61
C ASN A 247 -8.09 4.70 -9.47
N MET A 248 -7.41 5.75 -9.88
CA MET A 248 -5.95 5.83 -9.84
C MET A 248 -5.46 6.55 -8.59
N ARG A 249 -4.56 5.92 -7.84
CA ARG A 249 -3.82 6.53 -6.73
C ARG A 249 -2.35 6.52 -7.04
N LEU A 250 -1.71 7.67 -6.93
CA LEU A 250 -0.28 7.84 -7.10
C LEU A 250 0.40 8.15 -5.77
N LEU A 251 1.64 7.71 -5.67
CA LEU A 251 2.55 7.97 -4.57
C LEU A 251 3.82 8.61 -5.11
N ALA A 252 4.14 9.81 -4.63
CA ALA A 252 5.34 10.55 -5.01
C ALA A 252 6.21 10.78 -3.77
N VAL A 253 7.48 10.36 -3.82
CA VAL A 253 8.47 10.67 -2.78
C VAL A 253 9.54 11.56 -3.35
N VAL A 254 9.84 12.65 -2.65
CA VAL A 254 10.86 13.63 -2.99
C VAL A 254 11.77 13.82 -1.78
N LEU A 255 13.07 13.57 -1.94
CA LEU A 255 14.07 13.69 -0.87
C LEU A 255 15.13 14.72 -1.25
N GLY A 256 15.55 15.53 -0.27
CA GLY A 256 16.65 16.46 -0.45
C GLY A 256 16.35 17.63 -1.39
N ALA A 257 15.12 18.11 -1.46
CA ALA A 257 14.79 19.34 -2.18
C ALA A 257 15.45 20.55 -1.52
N PRO A 258 15.91 21.57 -2.30
CA PRO A 258 16.64 22.69 -1.74
C PRO A 258 15.74 23.67 -0.95
N THR A 259 14.45 23.72 -1.23
CA THR A 259 13.50 24.61 -0.56
C THR A 259 12.14 23.96 -0.38
N THR A 260 11.34 24.49 0.57
CA THR A 260 9.93 24.09 0.74
C THR A 260 9.14 24.25 -0.56
N LYS A 261 9.35 25.34 -1.33
CA LYS A 261 8.66 25.59 -2.60
C LYS A 261 8.98 24.49 -3.62
N VAL A 262 10.26 24.15 -3.77
CA VAL A 262 10.72 23.10 -4.70
C VAL A 262 10.13 21.75 -4.30
N ARG A 263 10.16 21.37 -3.02
CA ARG A 263 9.57 20.13 -2.52
C ARG A 263 8.13 19.94 -3.00
N PHE A 264 7.27 20.95 -2.83
CA PHE A 264 5.87 20.86 -3.23
C PHE A 264 5.70 20.93 -4.75
N SER A 265 6.41 21.80 -5.45
CA SER A 265 6.30 21.90 -6.90
C SER A 265 6.76 20.65 -7.62
N GLU A 266 7.86 20.02 -7.17
CA GLU A 266 8.35 18.78 -7.77
C GLU A 266 7.44 17.59 -7.48
N SER A 267 6.86 17.51 -6.27
CA SER A 267 5.87 16.47 -5.96
C SER A 267 4.59 16.63 -6.79
N SER A 268 4.09 17.87 -6.96
CA SER A 268 2.95 18.14 -7.85
C SER A 268 3.26 17.76 -9.29
N LYS A 269 4.44 18.12 -9.79
CA LYS A 269 4.89 17.82 -11.16
C LYS A 269 4.94 16.30 -11.43
N LEU A 270 5.43 15.51 -10.45
CA LEU A 270 5.43 14.05 -10.55
C LEU A 270 4.00 13.51 -10.60
N LEU A 271 3.12 13.95 -9.70
CA LEU A 271 1.72 13.52 -9.67
C LEU A 271 0.99 13.91 -10.96
N ASP A 272 1.17 15.15 -11.44
CA ASP A 272 0.57 15.62 -12.70
C ASP A 272 1.04 14.78 -13.89
N TYR A 273 2.34 14.44 -13.94
CA TYR A 273 2.88 13.56 -14.98
C TYR A 273 2.20 12.19 -14.95
N GLY A 274 2.06 11.59 -13.77
CA GLY A 274 1.42 10.28 -13.64
C GLY A 274 -0.04 10.31 -14.11
N PHE A 275 -0.84 11.25 -13.62
CA PHE A 275 -2.25 11.38 -14.01
C PHE A 275 -2.48 11.78 -15.46
N ALA A 276 -1.54 12.50 -16.07
CA ALA A 276 -1.65 12.89 -17.48
C ALA A 276 -1.28 11.77 -18.45
N ASN A 277 -0.38 10.87 -18.06
CA ASN A 277 0.21 9.88 -18.96
C ASN A 277 -0.21 8.44 -18.68
N TYR A 278 -0.91 8.19 -17.57
CA TYR A 278 -1.32 6.83 -17.19
C TYR A 278 -2.77 6.81 -16.70
N GLU A 279 -3.38 5.65 -16.80
CA GLU A 279 -4.73 5.41 -16.29
C GLU A 279 -4.86 3.97 -15.79
N ILE A 280 -5.80 3.74 -14.88
CA ILE A 280 -6.16 2.41 -14.39
C ILE A 280 -7.39 1.92 -15.14
N VAL A 281 -7.27 0.78 -15.81
CA VAL A 281 -8.39 0.06 -16.41
C VAL A 281 -8.81 -1.06 -15.46
N GLN A 282 -10.01 -0.95 -14.90
CA GLN A 282 -10.60 -2.02 -14.09
C GLN A 282 -11.28 -3.03 -15.02
N VAL A 283 -10.70 -4.22 -15.15
CA VAL A 283 -11.20 -5.29 -16.01
C VAL A 283 -12.21 -6.17 -15.28
N LEU A 284 -12.00 -6.42 -13.99
CA LEU A 284 -12.90 -7.17 -13.11
C LEU A 284 -12.94 -6.53 -11.72
N LYS A 285 -14.10 -6.65 -11.06
CA LYS A 285 -14.25 -6.36 -9.63
C LYS A 285 -14.32 -7.67 -8.86
N LYS A 286 -13.76 -7.66 -7.64
CA LYS A 286 -13.99 -8.74 -6.69
C LYS A 286 -15.50 -8.98 -6.53
N ASP A 287 -15.90 -10.24 -6.42
CA ASP A 287 -17.29 -10.71 -6.30
C ASP A 287 -18.17 -10.40 -7.54
N GLN A 288 -17.61 -9.87 -8.63
CA GLN A 288 -18.32 -9.74 -9.91
C GLN A 288 -18.60 -11.11 -10.50
N VAL A 289 -19.87 -11.36 -10.85
CA VAL A 289 -20.25 -12.60 -11.55
C VAL A 289 -19.57 -12.65 -12.91
N VAL A 290 -18.80 -13.72 -13.14
CA VAL A 290 -18.09 -13.99 -14.38
C VAL A 290 -18.74 -15.14 -15.17
N GLU A 291 -19.43 -16.05 -14.48
CA GLU A 291 -20.21 -17.13 -15.06
C GLU A 291 -21.42 -17.44 -14.18
N SER A 292 -22.60 -17.57 -14.76
CA SER A 292 -23.86 -17.83 -14.04
C SER A 292 -24.34 -19.26 -14.25
N ASP A 293 -25.20 -19.71 -13.33
CA ASP A 293 -25.94 -20.97 -13.43
C ASP A 293 -25.05 -22.21 -13.63
N ILE A 294 -23.88 -22.23 -12.97
CA ILE A 294 -22.95 -23.35 -13.00
C ILE A 294 -23.55 -24.52 -12.23
N PHE A 295 -23.67 -25.69 -12.88
CA PHE A 295 -24.29 -26.87 -12.31
C PHE A 295 -23.40 -27.57 -11.27
N VAL A 296 -23.99 -27.87 -10.09
CA VAL A 296 -23.37 -28.61 -8.99
C VAL A 296 -24.13 -29.89 -8.73
N SER A 297 -23.48 -31.02 -8.92
CA SER A 297 -24.09 -32.33 -8.70
C SER A 297 -24.18 -32.69 -7.22
N GLY A 298 -25.31 -33.32 -6.80
CA GLY A 298 -25.49 -33.83 -5.45
C GLY A 298 -25.74 -32.76 -4.38
N GLY A 299 -26.00 -31.51 -4.76
CA GLY A 299 -26.34 -30.42 -3.87
C GLY A 299 -27.84 -30.31 -3.55
N LYS A 300 -28.19 -29.65 -2.45
CA LYS A 300 -29.58 -29.25 -2.18
C LYS A 300 -30.07 -28.27 -3.24
N GLU A 301 -29.25 -27.30 -3.59
CA GLU A 301 -29.36 -26.43 -4.74
C GLU A 301 -28.44 -26.94 -5.83
N GLU A 302 -28.77 -26.70 -7.10
CA GLU A 302 -28.03 -27.27 -8.23
C GLU A 302 -27.26 -26.22 -9.02
N LEU A 303 -27.43 -24.94 -8.69
CA LEU A 303 -26.86 -23.83 -9.43
C LEU A 303 -26.11 -22.88 -8.48
N ILE A 304 -24.93 -22.46 -8.91
CA ILE A 304 -24.11 -21.40 -8.29
C ILE A 304 -23.66 -20.42 -9.35
N ASN A 305 -23.22 -19.25 -8.92
CA ASN A 305 -22.48 -18.36 -9.78
C ASN A 305 -20.99 -18.44 -9.45
N GLY A 306 -20.17 -18.38 -10.49
CA GLY A 306 -18.75 -18.15 -10.40
C GLY A 306 -18.46 -16.64 -10.33
N VAL A 307 -17.76 -16.21 -9.30
CA VAL A 307 -17.37 -14.80 -9.12
C VAL A 307 -15.87 -14.64 -9.11
N ALA A 308 -15.40 -13.46 -9.50
CA ALA A 308 -13.97 -13.11 -9.47
C ALA A 308 -13.47 -13.06 -8.01
N SER A 309 -12.36 -13.74 -7.72
CA SER A 309 -11.79 -13.81 -6.36
C SER A 309 -11.17 -12.50 -5.87
N GLN A 310 -10.82 -11.60 -6.80
CA GLN A 310 -10.18 -10.31 -6.51
C GLN A 310 -10.43 -9.29 -7.62
N ASP A 311 -10.10 -8.02 -7.35
CA ASP A 311 -10.06 -6.98 -8.37
C ASP A 311 -8.94 -7.26 -9.38
N VAL A 312 -9.18 -6.92 -10.65
CA VAL A 312 -8.16 -6.90 -11.71
C VAL A 312 -8.08 -5.52 -12.29
N ASN A 313 -6.98 -4.86 -12.01
CA ASN A 313 -6.68 -3.51 -12.44
C ASN A 313 -5.36 -3.52 -13.24
N PHE A 314 -5.37 -2.90 -14.40
CA PHE A 314 -4.16 -2.71 -15.20
C PHE A 314 -3.82 -1.24 -15.31
N LEU A 315 -2.57 -0.91 -15.04
CA LEU A 315 -2.01 0.39 -15.33
C LEU A 315 -1.57 0.39 -16.80
N ILE A 316 -2.10 1.33 -17.57
CA ILE A 316 -1.75 1.51 -18.98
C ILE A 316 -1.35 2.95 -19.25
N LYS A 317 -0.60 3.17 -20.33
CA LYS A 317 -0.37 4.55 -20.83
C LYS A 317 -1.67 5.11 -21.40
N ALA A 318 -1.89 6.40 -21.19
CA ALA A 318 -3.05 7.10 -21.75
C ALA A 318 -3.07 6.95 -23.28
N GLY A 319 -4.20 6.47 -23.82
CA GLY A 319 -4.38 6.21 -25.24
C GLY A 319 -3.98 4.81 -25.72
N GLU A 320 -3.48 3.93 -24.85
CA GLU A 320 -3.30 2.51 -25.19
C GLU A 320 -4.64 1.78 -25.24
N SER A 321 -4.65 0.61 -25.94
CA SER A 321 -5.84 -0.22 -26.03
C SER A 321 -6.30 -0.73 -24.68
N LYS A 322 -7.61 -0.59 -24.42
CA LYS A 322 -8.30 -1.06 -23.20
C LYS A 322 -9.02 -2.39 -23.43
N GLU A 323 -8.79 -3.04 -24.55
CA GLU A 323 -9.46 -4.29 -24.90
C GLU A 323 -8.77 -5.47 -24.23
N TYR A 324 -9.52 -6.16 -23.38
CA TYR A 324 -9.11 -7.36 -22.70
C TYR A 324 -10.14 -8.46 -22.89
N GLU A 325 -9.70 -9.61 -23.34
CA GLU A 325 -10.52 -10.81 -23.49
C GLU A 325 -10.49 -11.62 -22.19
N LYS A 326 -11.61 -12.29 -21.90
CA LYS A 326 -11.79 -13.13 -20.71
C LYS A 326 -12.02 -14.56 -21.15
N GLU A 327 -11.10 -15.45 -20.84
CA GLU A 327 -11.24 -16.88 -21.09
C GLU A 327 -11.53 -17.60 -19.78
N ILE A 328 -12.73 -18.16 -19.66
CA ILE A 328 -13.22 -18.83 -18.45
C ILE A 328 -12.94 -20.34 -18.58
N LEU A 329 -12.30 -20.91 -17.57
CA LEU A 329 -11.97 -22.32 -17.48
C LEU A 329 -12.55 -22.87 -16.17
N LEU A 330 -13.73 -23.52 -16.25
CA LEU A 330 -14.37 -24.14 -15.11
C LEU A 330 -13.84 -25.55 -14.85
N GLU A 331 -13.95 -26.03 -13.61
CA GLU A 331 -13.73 -27.43 -13.29
C GLU A 331 -14.78 -28.31 -13.96
N GLU A 332 -14.38 -29.44 -14.57
CA GLU A 332 -15.28 -30.28 -15.36
C GLU A 332 -16.49 -30.83 -14.58
N LYS A 333 -16.35 -31.04 -13.26
CA LYS A 333 -17.43 -31.62 -12.42
C LYS A 333 -17.40 -31.05 -11.02
N LEU A 334 -18.34 -30.16 -10.75
CA LEU A 334 -18.58 -29.67 -9.40
C LEU A 334 -19.52 -30.59 -8.64
N LYS A 335 -19.14 -30.96 -7.41
CA LYS A 335 -19.95 -31.83 -6.51
C LYS A 335 -20.10 -31.18 -5.16
N ALA A 336 -21.33 -31.25 -4.63
CA ALA A 336 -21.58 -30.79 -3.26
C ALA A 336 -20.95 -31.74 -2.20
N PRO A 337 -20.51 -31.20 -1.03
CA PRO A 337 -20.68 -29.79 -0.64
C PRO A 337 -19.68 -28.87 -1.33
N ILE A 338 -20.08 -27.60 -1.53
CA ILE A 338 -19.21 -26.50 -1.96
C ILE A 338 -19.32 -25.41 -0.91
N GLU A 339 -18.19 -24.86 -0.49
CA GLU A 339 -18.14 -23.73 0.45
C GLU A 339 -18.21 -22.40 -0.31
N GLN A 340 -18.77 -21.37 0.30
CA GLN A 340 -18.68 -20.02 -0.25
C GLN A 340 -17.20 -19.61 -0.35
N GLY A 341 -16.80 -19.05 -1.49
CA GLY A 341 -15.40 -18.69 -1.76
C GLY A 341 -14.51 -19.87 -2.19
N GLN A 342 -15.05 -21.10 -2.26
CA GLN A 342 -14.31 -22.24 -2.80
C GLN A 342 -14.00 -22.02 -4.27
N LYS A 343 -12.75 -22.29 -4.67
CA LYS A 343 -12.35 -22.27 -6.08
C LYS A 343 -13.14 -23.29 -6.89
N ILE A 344 -13.67 -22.85 -8.04
CA ILE A 344 -14.47 -23.64 -8.97
C ILE A 344 -13.97 -23.53 -10.41
N GLY A 345 -12.92 -22.74 -10.65
CA GLY A 345 -12.34 -22.54 -11.95
C GLY A 345 -11.27 -21.46 -11.93
N THR A 346 -10.84 -21.06 -13.12
CA THR A 346 -9.93 -19.96 -13.34
C THR A 346 -10.42 -19.08 -14.49
N ILE A 347 -10.01 -17.81 -14.48
CA ILE A 347 -10.22 -16.88 -15.59
C ILE A 347 -8.88 -16.31 -16.03
N ASN A 348 -8.58 -16.45 -17.32
CA ASN A 348 -7.44 -15.84 -17.97
C ASN A 348 -7.84 -14.50 -18.57
N ILE A 349 -7.16 -13.43 -18.18
CA ILE A 349 -7.28 -12.12 -18.82
C ILE A 349 -6.21 -12.05 -19.91
N LYS A 350 -6.65 -11.84 -21.16
CA LYS A 350 -5.79 -11.81 -22.34
C LYS A 350 -5.79 -10.43 -22.99
N GLN A 351 -4.67 -10.10 -23.60
CA GLN A 351 -4.57 -9.00 -24.55
C GLN A 351 -4.01 -9.57 -25.87
N GLY A 352 -4.88 -9.69 -26.87
CA GLY A 352 -4.63 -10.52 -28.04
C GLY A 352 -4.41 -11.99 -27.65
N GLU A 353 -3.35 -12.61 -28.14
CA GLU A 353 -3.02 -14.03 -27.82
C GLU A 353 -2.32 -14.22 -26.46
N LYS A 354 -1.86 -13.13 -25.82
CA LYS A 354 -1.07 -13.21 -24.60
C LYS A 354 -1.96 -13.21 -23.37
N VAL A 355 -1.83 -14.23 -22.51
CA VAL A 355 -2.38 -14.23 -21.14
C VAL A 355 -1.55 -13.27 -20.29
N ILE A 356 -2.20 -12.22 -19.77
CA ILE A 356 -1.57 -11.20 -18.91
C ILE A 356 -1.69 -11.58 -17.45
N GLN A 357 -2.87 -12.09 -17.06
CA GLN A 357 -3.14 -12.48 -15.69
C GLN A 357 -4.11 -13.65 -15.64
N THR A 358 -3.91 -14.55 -14.67
CA THR A 358 -4.85 -15.63 -14.33
C THR A 358 -5.28 -15.44 -12.89
N LEU A 359 -6.58 -15.57 -12.62
CA LEU A 359 -7.14 -15.51 -11.26
C LEU A 359 -8.17 -16.64 -11.07
N ASP A 360 -8.47 -16.91 -9.80
CA ASP A 360 -9.44 -17.93 -9.44
C ASP A 360 -10.87 -17.41 -9.62
N ILE A 361 -11.74 -18.29 -10.11
CA ILE A 361 -13.18 -18.15 -10.03
C ILE A 361 -13.63 -18.91 -8.77
N VAL A 362 -14.36 -18.23 -7.91
CA VAL A 362 -14.84 -18.82 -6.65
C VAL A 362 -16.36 -18.85 -6.59
N SER A 363 -16.90 -19.75 -5.77
CA SER A 363 -18.36 -19.86 -5.56
C SER A 363 -18.92 -18.64 -4.83
N ASP A 364 -20.02 -18.08 -5.32
CA ASP A 364 -20.74 -16.95 -4.69
C ASP A 364 -21.47 -17.36 -3.39
N ARG A 365 -21.72 -18.67 -3.17
CA ARG A 365 -22.45 -19.19 -2.03
C ARG A 365 -22.05 -20.61 -1.64
N GLU A 366 -22.48 -21.04 -0.46
CA GLU A 366 -22.38 -22.42 0.00
C GLU A 366 -23.47 -23.30 -0.69
N ILE A 367 -23.11 -24.52 -1.10
CA ILE A 367 -24.03 -25.58 -1.50
C ILE A 367 -23.87 -26.79 -0.57
N LYS A 368 -24.90 -27.10 0.22
CA LYS A 368 -24.91 -28.27 1.10
C LYS A 368 -25.25 -29.54 0.32
N LYS A 369 -24.69 -30.66 0.74
CA LYS A 369 -24.99 -31.96 0.14
C LYS A 369 -26.49 -32.31 0.34
N ALA A 370 -27.16 -32.75 -0.72
CA ALA A 370 -28.54 -33.22 -0.67
C ALA A 370 -28.63 -34.52 0.10
N ASN A 371 -29.65 -34.66 0.95
CA ASN A 371 -30.04 -35.92 1.59
C ASN A 371 -31.14 -36.61 0.79
N VAL A 372 -31.52 -37.82 1.21
CA VAL A 372 -32.54 -38.63 0.51
C VAL A 372 -33.88 -37.89 0.38
N PHE A 373 -34.31 -37.16 1.41
CA PHE A 373 -35.54 -36.37 1.37
C PHE A 373 -35.48 -35.21 0.38
N ASP A 374 -34.33 -34.58 0.23
CA ASP A 374 -34.13 -33.50 -0.73
C ASP A 374 -34.31 -34.03 -2.18
N TYR A 375 -33.82 -35.24 -2.47
CA TYR A 375 -34.04 -35.89 -3.77
C TYR A 375 -35.50 -36.24 -4.01
N PHE A 376 -36.23 -36.80 -3.02
CA PHE A 376 -37.65 -37.05 -3.15
C PHE A 376 -38.43 -35.77 -3.45
N LYS A 377 -38.14 -34.70 -2.74
CA LYS A 377 -38.77 -33.38 -2.95
C LYS A 377 -38.54 -32.85 -4.37
N LYS A 378 -37.30 -33.01 -4.90
CA LYS A 378 -36.97 -32.60 -6.27
C LYS A 378 -37.79 -33.41 -7.31
N ILE A 379 -37.86 -34.73 -7.16
CA ILE A 379 -38.61 -35.60 -8.05
C ILE A 379 -40.07 -35.21 -8.03
N PHE A 380 -40.67 -35.02 -6.84
CA PHE A 380 -42.07 -34.64 -6.67
C PHE A 380 -42.39 -33.29 -7.31
N ASN A 381 -41.53 -32.27 -7.08
CA ASN A 381 -41.70 -30.94 -7.66
C ASN A 381 -41.60 -30.96 -9.20
N ASN A 382 -40.73 -31.80 -9.76
CA ASN A 382 -40.60 -31.94 -11.22
C ASN A 382 -41.79 -32.69 -11.83
N TRP A 383 -42.43 -33.58 -11.06
CA TRP A 383 -43.63 -34.31 -11.51
C TRP A 383 -44.90 -33.44 -11.48
N VAL A 384 -45.03 -32.54 -10.51
CA VAL A 384 -46.19 -31.62 -10.38
C VAL A 384 -46.10 -30.43 -11.34
N ARG A 385 -44.92 -30.11 -11.89
CA ARG A 385 -44.75 -29.01 -12.87
C ARG A 385 -44.90 -29.42 -14.33
N LYS A 386 -45.09 -30.71 -14.61
CA LYS A 386 -45.50 -31.25 -15.91
C LYS A 386 -47.02 -31.46 -15.92
#